data_ff37963561733c68fe1abb3d35d71b5b
#
_entry.id   ff37963561733c68fe1abb3d35d71b5b
#
_cell.length_a   1.000
_cell.length_b   1.000
_cell.length_c   1.000
_cell.angle_alpha   90.00
_cell.angle_beta   90.00
_cell.angle_gamma   90.00
#
_symmetry.space_group_name_H-M   'P 1'
#
loop_
_entity.id
_entity.type
_entity.pdbx_description
1 polymer ?
#
loop_
_entity_poly.entity_id
_entity_poly.type
_entity_poly.pdbx_seq_one_letter_code
_entity_poly.pdbx_strand_id
1 'polypeptide(L)'
;MSDEKRTDDGPELEDADVQAVPDQEIDTPQTSTVDDPDALRPAHSANISTWRELSDDEREPVLVGERRGMFGATRGQDTSGYGGLVTPTLFPGASPRPYGSYFDEVADLLGTALTEADGPGYHDAVEKVVVDRGELTLFVRREHLLAVASAMRDVPGLRFEMCSGVSGVHYPGEEGRELHAVYPLMSVTHNRRVRVEVTCPDGDAHIPSVTSVYPGNDWHERETFDFFGIVFDGHPALTRIEMPDDWVGHPQRKDYPLGGIPVEYHGAEIPPPDQRRSYN
;
A
#
# COMPACT_ATOMS: atom_id res chain seq x y z
N MET A 1 -58.10 -28.64 -34.21
CA MET A 1 -58.08 -30.07 -34.11
C MET A 1 -56.83 -30.45 -33.41
N SER A 2 -57.06 -31.01 -32.25
CA SER A 2 -56.21 -31.81 -31.35
C SER A 2 -55.23 -31.06 -30.44
N ASP A 3 -55.76 -30.68 -29.30
CA ASP A 3 -55.03 -30.41 -28.07
C ASP A 3 -54.36 -31.70 -27.58
N GLU A 4 -53.06 -31.65 -27.33
CA GLU A 4 -52.35 -32.70 -26.63
C GLU A 4 -51.83 -32.14 -25.29
N LYS A 5 -52.56 -32.50 -24.23
CA LYS A 5 -52.24 -32.24 -22.84
C LYS A 5 -50.98 -33.01 -22.44
N ARG A 6 -49.92 -32.32 -22.11
CA ARG A 6 -48.75 -32.87 -21.46
C ARG A 6 -48.97 -32.87 -19.94
N THR A 7 -49.11 -34.07 -19.37
CA THR A 7 -49.11 -34.30 -17.93
C THR A 7 -47.69 -34.19 -17.40
N ASP A 8 -47.49 -33.30 -16.46
CA ASP A 8 -46.27 -33.09 -15.71
C ASP A 8 -46.32 -33.94 -14.45
N ASP A 9 -45.65 -35.11 -14.48
CA ASP A 9 -45.39 -35.93 -13.29
C ASP A 9 -43.95 -35.73 -12.83
N GLY A 10 -43.75 -34.74 -11.94
CA GLY A 10 -42.51 -34.57 -11.19
C GLY A 10 -42.47 -35.54 -10.00
N PRO A 11 -41.32 -36.12 -9.66
CA PRO A 11 -41.21 -37.02 -8.50
C PRO A 11 -41.40 -36.27 -7.17
N GLU A 12 -42.28 -36.83 -6.34
CA GLU A 12 -42.44 -36.45 -4.93
C GLU A 12 -41.11 -36.66 -4.19
N LEU A 13 -40.61 -35.58 -3.55
CA LEU A 13 -39.48 -35.65 -2.62
C LEU A 13 -40.02 -36.10 -1.28
N GLU A 14 -39.61 -37.29 -0.85
CA GLU A 14 -39.88 -37.83 0.48
C GLU A 14 -39.20 -36.91 1.54
N ASP A 15 -40.00 -36.55 2.55
CA ASP A 15 -39.55 -35.80 3.74
C ASP A 15 -38.47 -36.60 4.48
N ALA A 16 -37.22 -36.17 4.37
CA ALA A 16 -36.15 -36.69 5.19
C ALA A 16 -36.24 -36.05 6.58
N ASP A 17 -36.46 -36.87 7.57
CA ASP A 17 -36.44 -36.54 8.99
C ASP A 17 -35.16 -35.80 9.37
N VAL A 18 -35.26 -34.50 9.61
CA VAL A 18 -34.19 -33.70 10.18
C VAL A 18 -34.13 -33.98 11.68
N GLN A 19 -33.25 -34.87 12.08
CA GLN A 19 -32.92 -35.07 13.49
C GLN A 19 -32.24 -33.81 14.02
N ALA A 20 -32.84 -33.17 15.00
CA ALA A 20 -32.30 -32.04 15.72
C ALA A 20 -30.97 -32.44 16.40
N VAL A 21 -29.90 -31.74 16.04
CA VAL A 21 -28.59 -31.84 16.72
C VAL A 21 -28.74 -31.14 18.07
N PRO A 22 -28.35 -31.75 19.19
CA PRO A 22 -28.44 -31.10 20.50
C PRO A 22 -27.46 -29.92 20.56
N ASP A 23 -27.96 -28.81 21.11
CA ASP A 23 -27.19 -27.59 21.39
C ASP A 23 -25.96 -27.94 22.26
N GLN A 24 -24.78 -27.94 21.65
CA GLN A 24 -23.54 -27.90 22.41
C GLN A 24 -23.36 -26.47 22.90
N GLU A 25 -23.38 -26.29 24.22
CA GLU A 25 -22.94 -25.03 24.84
C GLU A 25 -21.51 -24.71 24.36
N ILE A 26 -21.39 -23.63 23.58
CA ILE A 26 -20.11 -23.08 23.19
C ILE A 26 -19.56 -22.39 24.43
N ASP A 27 -18.58 -23.04 25.06
CA ASP A 27 -17.82 -22.47 26.15
C ASP A 27 -17.12 -21.21 25.64
N THR A 28 -17.70 -20.04 25.91
CA THR A 28 -17.06 -18.74 25.59
C THR A 28 -15.87 -18.58 26.51
N PRO A 29 -14.65 -18.42 25.96
CA PRO A 29 -13.48 -18.15 26.80
C PRO A 29 -13.73 -16.85 27.57
N GLN A 30 -13.65 -16.95 28.90
CA GLN A 30 -13.74 -15.80 29.79
C GLN A 30 -12.67 -14.79 29.41
N THR A 31 -13.09 -13.61 29.01
CA THR A 31 -12.20 -12.46 28.84
C THR A 31 -11.60 -12.11 30.20
N SER A 32 -10.37 -12.55 30.44
CA SER A 32 -9.59 -12.06 31.56
C SER A 32 -9.35 -10.57 31.34
N THR A 33 -9.89 -9.75 32.21
CA THR A 33 -9.55 -8.33 32.31
C THR A 33 -8.11 -8.23 32.77
N VAL A 34 -7.19 -8.00 31.84
CA VAL A 34 -5.79 -7.71 32.15
C VAL A 34 -5.66 -6.22 32.24
N ASP A 35 -5.79 -5.68 33.46
CA ASP A 35 -5.53 -4.28 33.80
C ASP A 35 -4.03 -3.96 34.01
N ASP A 36 -3.14 -4.85 33.59
CA ASP A 36 -1.70 -4.67 33.71
C ASP A 36 -1.10 -4.41 32.33
N PRO A 37 -0.68 -3.16 32.02
CA PRO A 37 -0.03 -2.83 30.75
C PRO A 37 1.32 -3.55 30.56
N ASP A 38 1.95 -4.06 31.62
CA ASP A 38 3.17 -4.86 31.53
C ASP A 38 2.91 -6.35 31.27
N ALA A 39 1.70 -6.84 31.46
CA ALA A 39 1.33 -8.24 31.16
C ALA A 39 1.21 -8.53 29.65
N LEU A 40 1.18 -7.52 28.78
CA LEU A 40 1.16 -7.64 27.34
C LEU A 40 2.56 -7.72 26.69
N ARG A 41 3.62 -7.69 27.48
CA ARG A 41 4.97 -7.90 26.97
C ARG A 41 5.18 -9.39 26.73
N PRO A 42 5.34 -9.83 25.47
CA PRO A 42 5.70 -11.21 25.21
C PRO A 42 7.04 -11.50 25.89
N ALA A 43 7.12 -12.59 26.67
CA ALA A 43 8.30 -12.98 27.46
C ALA A 43 9.56 -13.27 26.61
N HIS A 44 9.51 -13.07 25.31
CA HIS A 44 10.60 -13.32 24.34
C HIS A 44 11.27 -12.06 23.81
N SER A 45 10.89 -10.84 24.26
CA SER A 45 11.39 -9.60 23.68
C SER A 45 12.77 -9.15 24.17
N ALA A 46 13.39 -9.85 25.10
CA ALA A 46 14.60 -9.38 25.77
C ALA A 46 15.88 -9.38 24.90
N ASN A 47 15.82 -9.86 23.66
CA ASN A 47 17.01 -10.00 22.80
C ASN A 47 16.75 -9.68 21.32
N ILE A 48 15.71 -8.92 20.97
CA ILE A 48 15.34 -8.74 19.58
C ILE A 48 15.94 -7.47 19.03
N SER A 49 16.70 -7.61 17.96
CA SER A 49 17.36 -6.55 17.19
C SER A 49 16.43 -5.47 16.63
N THR A 50 15.12 -5.62 16.81
CA THR A 50 14.08 -4.71 16.31
C THR A 50 13.68 -3.60 17.29
N TRP A 51 14.17 -3.67 18.54
CA TRP A 51 13.93 -2.63 19.53
C TRP A 51 14.99 -1.54 19.45
N ARG A 52 14.54 -0.32 19.26
CA ARG A 52 15.37 0.88 19.22
C ARG A 52 14.60 2.05 19.84
N GLU A 53 15.27 2.85 20.64
CA GLU A 53 14.70 4.14 21.06
C GLU A 53 14.74 5.12 19.88
N LEU A 54 13.62 5.79 19.66
CA LEU A 54 13.49 6.82 18.63
C LEU A 54 13.81 8.19 19.25
N SER A 55 14.52 9.02 18.51
CA SER A 55 14.68 10.43 18.86
C SER A 55 13.35 11.18 18.70
N ASP A 56 13.25 12.36 19.32
CA ASP A 56 12.06 13.19 19.18
C ASP A 56 11.85 13.63 17.73
N ASP A 57 12.92 13.95 17.01
CA ASP A 57 12.86 14.33 15.59
C ASP A 57 12.29 13.20 14.71
N GLU A 58 12.61 11.93 14.99
CA GLU A 58 12.07 10.79 14.25
C GLU A 58 10.57 10.57 14.47
N ARG A 59 10.04 11.02 15.60
CA ARG A 59 8.62 10.90 15.96
C ARG A 59 7.78 12.04 15.44
N GLU A 60 8.40 13.19 15.16
CA GLU A 60 7.65 14.35 14.67
C GLU A 60 7.18 14.15 13.23
N PRO A 61 5.92 14.55 12.93
CA PRO A 61 5.43 14.56 11.55
C PRO A 61 6.18 15.59 10.71
N VAL A 62 6.53 15.22 9.49
CA VAL A 62 7.24 16.08 8.54
C VAL A 62 6.24 16.73 7.58
N LEU A 63 6.31 18.05 7.43
CA LEU A 63 5.52 18.79 6.45
C LEU A 63 6.14 18.61 5.07
N VAL A 64 5.46 17.90 4.17
CA VAL A 64 5.90 17.62 2.79
C VAL A 64 5.19 18.47 1.74
N GLY A 65 4.16 19.20 2.12
CA GLY A 65 3.46 20.10 1.20
C GLY A 65 2.32 20.84 1.85
N GLU A 66 1.85 21.90 1.17
CA GLU A 66 0.67 22.66 1.56
C GLU A 66 -0.24 22.83 0.34
N ARG A 67 -1.52 22.59 0.54
CA ARG A 67 -2.56 22.93 -0.41
C ARG A 67 -3.29 24.16 0.08
N ARG A 68 -3.44 25.17 -0.78
CA ARG A 68 -4.17 26.40 -0.48
C ARG A 68 -5.48 26.47 -1.24
N GLY A 69 -6.48 27.07 -0.61
CA GLY A 69 -7.82 27.16 -1.17
C GLY A 69 -8.55 25.82 -1.25
N MET A 70 -9.82 25.85 -1.63
CA MET A 70 -10.66 24.66 -1.71
C MET A 70 -10.15 23.67 -2.79
N PHE A 71 -9.63 24.19 -3.90
CA PHE A 71 -9.20 23.40 -5.06
C PHE A 71 -7.69 23.31 -5.23
N GLY A 72 -6.90 23.78 -4.27
CA GLY A 72 -5.44 23.78 -4.34
C GLY A 72 -4.87 24.75 -5.38
N ALA A 73 -5.60 25.81 -5.72
CA ALA A 73 -5.16 26.83 -6.66
C ALA A 73 -3.92 27.55 -6.14
N THR A 74 -2.79 27.42 -6.84
CA THR A 74 -1.52 28.09 -6.50
C THR A 74 -1.33 29.39 -7.27
N ARG A 75 -2.11 29.60 -8.33
CA ARG A 75 -2.08 30.79 -9.19
C ARG A 75 -3.51 31.21 -9.52
N GLY A 76 -3.76 32.51 -9.45
CA GLY A 76 -5.08 33.08 -9.75
C GLY A 76 -5.93 33.37 -8.50
N GLN A 77 -7.08 34.00 -8.70
CA GLN A 77 -8.01 34.27 -7.60
C GLN A 77 -8.86 33.02 -7.33
N ASP A 78 -8.78 32.53 -6.11
CA ASP A 78 -9.72 31.51 -5.64
C ASP A 78 -11.10 32.14 -5.45
N THR A 79 -12.00 31.84 -6.38
CA THR A 79 -13.39 32.36 -6.38
C THR A 79 -14.33 31.59 -5.45
N SER A 80 -13.82 30.53 -4.78
CA SER A 80 -14.63 29.71 -3.85
C SER A 80 -14.97 30.42 -2.54
N GLY A 81 -14.26 31.51 -2.21
CA GLY A 81 -14.33 32.19 -0.92
C GLY A 81 -13.45 31.53 0.17
N TYR A 82 -12.75 30.47 -0.16
CA TYR A 82 -11.88 29.71 0.75
C TYR A 82 -10.39 29.90 0.45
N GLY A 83 -9.99 30.96 -0.24
CA GLY A 83 -8.59 31.22 -0.62
C GLY A 83 -7.60 31.30 0.55
N GLY A 84 -8.10 31.59 1.75
CA GLY A 84 -7.30 31.57 2.98
C GLY A 84 -7.15 30.20 3.64
N LEU A 85 -7.82 29.17 3.13
CA LEU A 85 -7.72 27.81 3.67
C LEU A 85 -6.35 27.21 3.31
N VAL A 86 -5.60 26.77 4.33
CA VAL A 86 -4.33 26.06 4.16
C VAL A 86 -4.49 24.65 4.74
N THR A 87 -4.26 23.65 3.91
CA THR A 87 -4.29 22.24 4.31
C THR A 87 -2.89 21.66 4.17
N PRO A 88 -2.19 21.42 5.30
CA PRO A 88 -0.87 20.81 5.25
C PRO A 88 -0.96 19.33 4.89
N THR A 89 0.01 18.84 4.14
CA THR A 89 0.26 17.41 3.94
C THR A 89 1.40 17.01 4.85
N LEU A 90 1.09 16.20 5.84
CA LEU A 90 2.05 15.73 6.83
C LEU A 90 2.33 14.25 6.62
N PHE A 91 3.61 13.88 6.60
CA PHE A 91 4.02 12.50 6.79
C PHE A 91 4.11 12.19 8.28
N PRO A 92 3.54 11.06 8.72
CA PRO A 92 3.67 10.66 10.11
C PRO A 92 5.13 10.36 10.43
N GLY A 93 5.57 10.72 11.62
CA GLY A 93 6.84 10.30 12.19
C GLY A 93 6.88 8.81 12.49
N ALA A 94 8.04 8.30 12.90
CA ALA A 94 8.19 6.91 13.31
C ALA A 94 7.41 6.63 14.59
N SER A 95 6.71 5.49 14.62
CA SER A 95 5.96 5.05 15.79
C SER A 95 6.88 4.32 16.77
N PRO A 96 6.85 4.66 18.06
CA PRO A 96 7.60 3.92 19.09
C PRO A 96 6.93 2.56 19.36
N ARG A 97 7.71 1.58 19.79
CA ARG A 97 7.18 0.33 20.35
C ARG A 97 6.64 0.56 21.77
N PRO A 98 5.64 -0.24 22.19
CA PRO A 98 5.00 -1.32 21.42
C PRO A 98 4.04 -0.78 20.37
N TYR A 99 4.04 -1.44 19.19
CA TYR A 99 3.15 -1.09 18.07
C TYR A 99 1.70 -1.54 18.30
N GLY A 100 1.53 -2.56 19.15
CA GLY A 100 0.24 -3.14 19.50
C GLY A 100 -0.28 -4.15 18.47
N SER A 101 -1.38 -4.81 18.83
CA SER A 101 -1.96 -5.87 18.00
C SER A 101 -0.90 -6.94 17.64
N TYR A 102 -0.90 -7.44 16.42
CA TYR A 102 0.10 -8.38 15.88
C TYR A 102 1.34 -7.68 15.28
N PHE A 103 1.43 -6.36 15.36
CA PHE A 103 2.46 -5.59 14.66
C PHE A 103 3.87 -5.80 15.25
N ASP A 104 3.95 -5.92 16.57
CA ASP A 104 5.22 -6.24 17.23
C ASP A 104 5.71 -7.63 16.84
N GLU A 105 4.80 -8.62 16.79
CA GLU A 105 5.10 -9.99 16.35
C GLU A 105 5.62 -10.01 14.90
N VAL A 106 4.97 -9.26 14.00
CA VAL A 106 5.42 -9.15 12.60
C VAL A 106 6.82 -8.57 12.50
N ALA A 107 7.10 -7.49 13.23
CA ALA A 107 8.41 -6.86 13.21
C ALA A 107 9.50 -7.80 13.79
N ASP A 108 9.19 -8.52 14.86
CA ASP A 108 10.12 -9.43 15.53
C ASP A 108 10.43 -10.65 14.68
N LEU A 109 9.42 -11.26 14.07
CA LEU A 109 9.60 -12.39 13.16
C LEU A 109 10.38 -11.98 11.89
N LEU A 110 10.10 -10.80 11.35
CA LEU A 110 10.87 -10.26 10.22
C LEU A 110 12.33 -10.04 10.60
N GLY A 111 12.60 -9.43 11.76
CA GLY A 111 13.96 -9.20 12.24
C GLY A 111 14.73 -10.50 12.44
N THR A 112 14.10 -11.51 13.01
CA THR A 112 14.68 -12.86 13.18
C THR A 112 15.00 -13.48 11.82
N ALA A 113 14.05 -13.46 10.88
CA ALA A 113 14.20 -14.06 9.56
C ALA A 113 15.34 -13.40 8.74
N LEU A 114 15.46 -12.09 8.78
CA LEU A 114 16.53 -11.37 8.10
C LEU A 114 17.90 -11.73 8.68
N THR A 115 18.01 -11.89 10.00
CA THR A 115 19.24 -12.26 10.67
C THR A 115 19.65 -13.72 10.37
N GLU A 116 18.67 -14.66 10.38
CA GLU A 116 18.92 -16.09 10.11
C GLU A 116 19.32 -16.36 8.66
N ALA A 117 18.91 -15.52 7.73
CA ALA A 117 19.24 -15.63 6.32
C ALA A 117 20.62 -15.01 5.96
N ASP A 118 21.46 -14.65 6.93
CA ASP A 118 22.65 -13.82 6.72
C ASP A 118 22.35 -12.56 5.88
N GLY A 119 21.12 -12.06 6.00
CA GLY A 119 20.64 -10.91 5.29
C GLY A 119 21.00 -9.59 5.99
N PRO A 120 20.37 -8.49 5.55
CA PRO A 120 20.54 -7.20 6.22
C PRO A 120 19.99 -7.28 7.65
N GLY A 121 20.57 -6.54 8.57
CA GLY A 121 19.98 -6.34 9.88
C GLY A 121 18.59 -5.67 9.75
N TYR A 122 17.72 -5.90 10.73
CA TYR A 122 16.37 -5.30 10.68
C TYR A 122 16.40 -3.79 10.45
N HIS A 123 17.26 -3.07 11.17
CA HIS A 123 17.39 -1.61 11.05
C HIS A 123 18.13 -1.15 9.80
N ASP A 124 18.87 -2.05 9.15
CA ASP A 124 19.46 -1.77 7.84
C ASP A 124 18.41 -1.88 6.75
N ALA A 125 17.46 -2.81 6.89
CA ALA A 125 16.40 -3.04 5.92
C ALA A 125 15.19 -2.12 6.16
N VAL A 126 14.74 -1.99 7.42
CA VAL A 126 13.57 -1.19 7.80
C VAL A 126 14.03 0.13 8.39
N GLU A 127 13.86 1.16 7.63
CA GLU A 127 14.25 2.53 7.95
C GLU A 127 13.34 3.17 9.00
N LYS A 128 12.03 2.98 8.84
CA LYS A 128 11.00 3.58 9.67
C LYS A 128 9.79 2.66 9.75
N VAL A 129 9.15 2.65 10.91
CA VAL A 129 7.86 1.97 11.14
C VAL A 129 6.81 3.00 11.50
N VAL A 130 5.68 2.94 10.84
CA VAL A 130 4.55 3.83 11.12
C VAL A 130 3.32 2.99 11.43
N VAL A 131 2.67 3.31 12.54
CA VAL A 131 1.34 2.78 12.88
C VAL A 131 0.37 3.94 12.89
N ASP A 132 -0.52 3.95 11.92
CA ASP A 132 -1.56 4.97 11.81
C ASP A 132 -2.90 4.32 11.49
N ARG A 133 -3.96 4.75 12.18
CA ARG A 133 -5.35 4.27 11.98
C ARG A 133 -5.51 2.75 11.97
N GLY A 134 -4.69 2.05 12.76
CA GLY A 134 -4.75 0.59 12.88
C GLY A 134 -4.06 -0.16 11.74
N GLU A 135 -3.24 0.50 10.94
CA GLU A 135 -2.41 -0.09 9.90
C GLU A 135 -0.92 0.04 10.24
N LEU A 136 -0.18 -1.02 9.98
CA LEU A 136 1.28 -1.06 10.07
C LEU A 136 1.88 -0.78 8.70
N THR A 137 2.75 0.22 8.62
CA THR A 137 3.58 0.51 7.44
C THR A 137 5.06 0.36 7.78
N LEU A 138 5.75 -0.48 7.04
CA LEU A 138 7.20 -0.66 7.10
C LEU A 138 7.83 0.10 5.93
N PHE A 139 8.59 1.15 6.23
CA PHE A 139 9.41 1.83 5.23
C PHE A 139 10.70 1.04 5.05
N VAL A 140 10.87 0.46 3.87
CA VAL A 140 11.96 -0.45 3.55
C VAL A 140 12.91 0.21 2.56
N ARG A 141 14.22 0.10 2.82
CA ARG A 141 15.23 0.56 1.86
C ARG A 141 15.14 -0.27 0.59
N ARG A 142 15.19 0.37 -0.58
CA ARG A 142 15.01 -0.28 -1.88
C ARG A 142 15.96 -1.44 -2.12
N GLU A 143 17.19 -1.35 -1.61
CA GLU A 143 18.22 -2.39 -1.75
C GLU A 143 17.84 -3.70 -1.05
N HIS A 144 16.97 -3.63 -0.03
CA HIS A 144 16.58 -4.76 0.80
C HIS A 144 15.14 -5.23 0.55
N LEU A 145 14.44 -4.62 -0.41
CA LEU A 145 13.04 -4.94 -0.71
C LEU A 145 12.81 -6.42 -0.99
N LEU A 146 13.66 -7.04 -1.82
CA LEU A 146 13.51 -8.45 -2.17
C LEU A 146 13.73 -9.38 -0.97
N ALA A 147 14.70 -9.08 -0.11
CA ALA A 147 14.93 -9.86 1.11
C ALA A 147 13.74 -9.78 2.06
N VAL A 148 13.22 -8.56 2.27
CA VAL A 148 12.03 -8.34 3.10
C VAL A 148 10.81 -9.02 2.49
N ALA A 149 10.55 -8.85 1.20
CA ALA A 149 9.40 -9.45 0.51
C ALA A 149 9.43 -10.99 0.60
N SER A 150 10.61 -11.61 0.39
CA SER A 150 10.79 -13.06 0.51
C SER A 150 10.53 -13.52 1.94
N ALA A 151 11.10 -12.86 2.95
CA ALA A 151 10.86 -13.18 4.35
C ALA A 151 9.38 -13.05 4.72
N MET A 152 8.72 -11.96 4.30
CA MET A 152 7.30 -11.75 4.55
C MET A 152 6.42 -12.86 3.96
N ARG A 153 6.77 -13.39 2.77
CA ARG A 153 6.02 -14.47 2.13
C ARG A 153 6.30 -15.82 2.77
N ASP A 154 7.58 -16.15 2.99
CA ASP A 154 8.04 -17.54 3.21
C ASP A 154 8.10 -17.94 4.68
N VAL A 155 8.28 -17.00 5.61
CA VAL A 155 8.35 -17.30 7.05
C VAL A 155 6.99 -17.77 7.58
N PRO A 156 6.89 -18.96 8.20
CA PRO A 156 5.61 -19.54 8.60
C PRO A 156 4.76 -18.67 9.53
N GLY A 157 5.39 -17.89 10.41
CA GLY A 157 4.69 -16.97 11.32
C GLY A 157 4.25 -15.66 10.66
N LEU A 158 4.80 -15.32 9.50
CA LEU A 158 4.44 -14.14 8.70
C LEU A 158 3.42 -14.49 7.63
N ARG A 159 3.78 -15.34 6.68
CA ARG A 159 2.95 -15.84 5.59
C ARG A 159 2.07 -14.79 4.93
N PHE A 160 2.67 -13.71 4.50
CA PHE A 160 1.99 -12.73 3.65
C PHE A 160 2.02 -13.24 2.21
N GLU A 161 1.15 -14.19 1.92
CA GLU A 161 1.12 -14.91 0.64
C GLU A 161 0.69 -14.03 -0.52
N MET A 162 0.00 -12.94 -0.24
CA MET A 162 -0.57 -12.07 -1.27
C MET A 162 -0.04 -10.65 -1.14
N CYS A 163 0.51 -10.13 -2.24
CA CYS A 163 0.63 -8.70 -2.47
C CYS A 163 -0.52 -8.27 -3.38
N SER A 164 -1.42 -7.44 -2.87
CA SER A 164 -2.64 -7.10 -3.60
C SER A 164 -2.43 -6.06 -4.70
N GLY A 165 -1.24 -5.52 -4.81
CA GLY A 165 -0.87 -4.58 -5.87
C GLY A 165 0.40 -3.81 -5.55
N VAL A 166 0.81 -2.96 -6.49
CA VAL A 166 1.83 -1.93 -6.30
C VAL A 166 1.23 -0.61 -6.73
N SER A 167 1.32 0.40 -5.89
CA SER A 167 0.81 1.74 -6.19
C SER A 167 1.92 2.76 -6.09
N GLY A 168 2.09 3.59 -7.13
CA GLY A 168 3.00 4.72 -7.10
C GLY A 168 2.39 5.94 -6.42
N VAL A 169 3.21 6.72 -5.75
CA VAL A 169 2.85 8.05 -5.24
C VAL A 169 4.01 9.00 -5.50
N HIS A 170 3.69 10.25 -5.83
CA HIS A 170 4.69 11.30 -6.02
C HIS A 170 4.47 12.44 -5.02
N TYR A 171 5.51 12.72 -4.22
CA TYR A 171 5.57 13.79 -3.24
C TYR A 171 6.74 14.74 -3.56
N PRO A 172 6.54 15.75 -4.42
CA PRO A 172 7.62 16.64 -4.84
C PRO A 172 8.33 17.41 -3.71
N GLY A 173 7.70 17.50 -2.55
CA GLY A 173 8.25 18.17 -1.37
C GLY A 173 9.13 17.27 -0.49
N GLU A 174 9.21 15.98 -0.76
CA GLU A 174 10.06 15.03 -0.03
C GLU A 174 11.37 14.83 -0.78
N GLU A 175 12.27 15.81 -0.68
CA GLU A 175 13.52 15.87 -1.41
C GLU A 175 14.37 14.60 -1.20
N GLY A 176 14.80 13.99 -2.32
CA GLY A 176 15.56 12.74 -2.34
C GLY A 176 14.73 11.46 -2.14
N ARG A 177 13.42 11.60 -1.98
CA ARG A 177 12.46 10.50 -1.75
C ARG A 177 11.11 10.80 -2.42
N GLU A 178 11.13 11.51 -3.51
CA GLU A 178 9.92 12.04 -4.14
C GLU A 178 8.96 10.96 -4.63
N LEU A 179 9.48 9.80 -5.03
CA LEU A 179 8.69 8.69 -5.55
C LEU A 179 8.59 7.55 -4.54
N HIS A 180 7.38 7.12 -4.29
CA HIS A 180 7.06 6.01 -3.39
C HIS A 180 6.40 4.88 -4.17
N ALA A 181 6.80 3.65 -3.88
CA ALA A 181 6.09 2.43 -4.27
C ALA A 181 5.52 1.77 -3.02
N VAL A 182 4.21 1.56 -3.02
CA VAL A 182 3.44 1.05 -1.88
C VAL A 182 2.94 -0.35 -2.19
N TYR A 183 3.28 -1.31 -1.33
CA TYR A 183 2.96 -2.72 -1.46
C TYR A 183 2.05 -3.16 -0.31
N PRO A 184 0.72 -3.24 -0.50
CA PRO A 184 -0.17 -3.80 0.50
C PRO A 184 -0.06 -5.33 0.50
N LEU A 185 0.45 -5.87 1.60
CA LEU A 185 0.62 -7.31 1.82
C LEU A 185 -0.49 -7.85 2.69
N MET A 186 -0.98 -9.04 2.35
CA MET A 186 -2.02 -9.73 3.08
C MET A 186 -1.62 -11.18 3.36
N SER A 187 -1.73 -11.56 4.62
CA SER A 187 -1.70 -12.95 5.06
C SER A 187 -3.13 -13.49 5.14
N VAL A 188 -3.46 -14.40 4.25
CA VAL A 188 -4.73 -15.13 4.28
C VAL A 188 -4.72 -16.14 5.43
N THR A 189 -3.57 -16.79 5.65
CA THR A 189 -3.37 -17.77 6.71
C THR A 189 -3.61 -17.17 8.10
N HIS A 190 -3.10 -15.98 8.37
CA HIS A 190 -3.18 -15.33 9.69
C HIS A 190 -4.23 -14.22 9.76
N ASN A 191 -4.93 -13.92 8.66
CA ASN A 191 -5.88 -12.81 8.54
C ASN A 191 -5.26 -11.47 8.99
N ARG A 192 -4.06 -11.17 8.48
CA ARG A 192 -3.27 -9.99 8.82
C ARG A 192 -3.00 -9.17 7.58
N ARG A 193 -2.83 -7.86 7.76
CA ARG A 193 -2.46 -6.93 6.70
C ARG A 193 -1.33 -6.04 7.18
N VAL A 194 -0.37 -5.78 6.29
CA VAL A 194 0.69 -4.80 6.49
C VAL A 194 0.94 -4.07 5.18
N ARG A 195 1.54 -2.90 5.28
CA ARG A 195 2.01 -2.15 4.12
C ARG A 195 3.52 -2.10 4.14
N VAL A 196 4.13 -2.38 3.01
CA VAL A 196 5.55 -2.08 2.77
C VAL A 196 5.61 -0.88 1.84
N GLU A 197 6.42 0.10 2.18
CA GLU A 197 6.61 1.30 1.39
C GLU A 197 8.10 1.48 1.12
N VAL A 198 8.42 1.74 -0.15
CA VAL A 198 9.78 1.93 -0.63
C VAL A 198 9.85 3.25 -1.35
N THR A 199 10.90 4.00 -1.11
CA THR A 199 11.10 5.32 -1.72
C THR A 199 12.32 5.35 -2.61
N CYS A 200 12.27 6.19 -3.64
CA CYS A 200 13.43 6.52 -4.46
C CYS A 200 13.39 7.98 -4.88
N PRO A 201 14.55 8.58 -5.15
CA PRO A 201 14.62 9.93 -5.66
C PRO A 201 14.15 9.99 -7.11
N ASP A 202 13.59 11.13 -7.53
CA ASP A 202 13.14 11.36 -8.89
C ASP A 202 14.28 11.20 -9.92
N GLY A 203 15.48 11.66 -9.56
CA GLY A 203 16.66 11.56 -10.44
C GLY A 203 17.25 10.15 -10.56
N ASP A 204 16.82 9.18 -9.72
CA ASP A 204 17.22 7.77 -9.72
C ASP A 204 16.03 6.90 -9.32
N ALA A 205 15.00 6.91 -10.17
CA ALA A 205 13.70 6.27 -9.93
C ALA A 205 13.75 4.76 -10.15
N HIS A 206 14.66 4.05 -9.48
CA HIS A 206 14.89 2.63 -9.59
C HIS A 206 14.53 1.89 -8.30
N ILE A 207 13.73 0.81 -8.41
CA ILE A 207 13.33 -0.08 -7.32
C ILE A 207 13.42 -1.53 -7.83
N PRO A 208 13.97 -2.50 -7.07
CA PRO A 208 13.93 -3.90 -7.47
C PRO A 208 12.51 -4.43 -7.68
N SER A 209 12.27 -5.15 -8.77
CA SER A 209 10.99 -5.79 -9.04
C SER A 209 10.69 -6.91 -8.05
N VAL A 210 9.47 -6.96 -7.54
CA VAL A 210 9.01 -8.04 -6.66
C VAL A 210 8.30 -9.18 -7.41
N THR A 211 8.30 -9.17 -8.73
CA THR A 211 7.62 -10.20 -9.55
C THR A 211 8.16 -11.61 -9.33
N SER A 212 9.42 -11.76 -8.94
CA SER A 212 10.00 -13.06 -8.56
C SER A 212 9.43 -13.62 -7.25
N VAL A 213 8.95 -12.75 -6.37
CA VAL A 213 8.34 -13.10 -5.08
C VAL A 213 6.81 -13.13 -5.21
N TYR A 214 6.22 -12.12 -5.82
CA TYR A 214 4.80 -11.96 -6.04
C TYR A 214 4.49 -11.79 -7.54
N PRO A 215 4.36 -12.88 -8.31
CA PRO A 215 4.18 -12.81 -9.76
C PRO A 215 2.93 -12.03 -10.21
N GLY A 216 1.91 -11.94 -9.35
CA GLY A 216 0.71 -11.15 -9.63
C GLY A 216 0.96 -9.64 -9.77
N ASN A 217 2.11 -9.16 -9.34
CA ASN A 217 2.45 -7.74 -9.41
C ASN A 217 3.07 -7.29 -10.75
N ASP A 218 3.26 -8.20 -11.72
CA ASP A 218 3.72 -7.87 -13.07
C ASP A 218 2.96 -6.66 -13.64
N TRP A 219 1.64 -6.73 -13.67
CA TRP A 219 0.79 -5.67 -14.22
C TRP A 219 0.82 -4.38 -13.39
N HIS A 220 0.88 -4.50 -12.07
CA HIS A 220 0.90 -3.34 -11.16
C HIS A 220 2.24 -2.59 -11.22
N GLU A 221 3.36 -3.29 -11.38
CA GLU A 221 4.66 -2.65 -11.58
C GLU A 221 4.70 -1.92 -12.94
N ARG A 222 4.14 -2.51 -13.99
CA ARG A 222 4.02 -1.85 -15.30
C ARG A 222 3.13 -0.62 -15.24
N GLU A 223 2.01 -0.66 -14.53
CA GLU A 223 1.13 0.49 -14.32
C GLU A 223 1.87 1.61 -13.56
N THR A 224 2.57 1.24 -12.49
CA THR A 224 3.35 2.19 -11.67
C THR A 224 4.51 2.81 -12.48
N PHE A 225 5.18 2.02 -13.31
CA PHE A 225 6.16 2.53 -14.27
C PHE A 225 5.51 3.51 -15.25
N ASP A 226 4.38 3.15 -15.83
CA ASP A 226 3.71 3.96 -16.84
C ASP A 226 3.28 5.32 -16.29
N PHE A 227 2.69 5.33 -15.10
CA PHE A 227 2.11 6.53 -14.51
C PHE A 227 3.09 7.40 -13.72
N PHE A 228 4.13 6.81 -13.11
CA PHE A 228 5.04 7.53 -12.21
C PHE A 228 6.50 7.51 -12.68
N GLY A 229 6.87 6.63 -13.61
CA GLY A 229 8.24 6.52 -14.12
C GLY A 229 9.17 5.75 -13.19
N ILE A 230 8.66 4.97 -12.25
CA ILE A 230 9.48 4.11 -11.41
C ILE A 230 9.90 2.90 -12.23
N VAL A 231 11.20 2.72 -12.42
CA VAL A 231 11.79 1.59 -13.14
C VAL A 231 11.95 0.43 -12.17
N PHE A 232 11.30 -0.70 -12.47
CA PHE A 232 11.39 -1.91 -11.67
C PHE A 232 12.50 -2.83 -12.21
N ASP A 233 13.66 -2.81 -11.55
CA ASP A 233 14.84 -3.56 -11.97
C ASP A 233 14.61 -5.07 -11.84
N GLY A 234 14.86 -5.81 -12.92
CA GLY A 234 14.62 -7.24 -12.99
C GLY A 234 13.19 -7.64 -13.35
N HIS A 235 12.32 -6.69 -13.67
CA HIS A 235 11.00 -6.98 -14.21
C HIS A 235 11.11 -7.67 -15.59
N PRO A 236 10.37 -8.77 -15.84
CA PRO A 236 10.54 -9.56 -17.06
C PRO A 236 10.16 -8.83 -18.36
N ALA A 237 9.24 -7.86 -18.29
CA ALA A 237 8.73 -7.16 -19.47
C ALA A 237 8.16 -5.78 -19.11
N LEU A 238 9.03 -4.87 -18.62
CA LEU A 238 8.60 -3.53 -18.19
C LEU A 238 8.27 -2.65 -19.39
N THR A 239 7.00 -2.61 -19.76
CA THR A 239 6.46 -1.81 -20.86
C THR A 239 5.25 -1.03 -20.38
N ARG A 240 4.90 0.05 -21.07
CA ARG A 240 3.67 0.79 -20.78
C ARG A 240 2.43 -0.11 -20.92
N ILE A 241 1.37 0.23 -20.23
CA ILE A 241 0.14 -0.58 -20.18
C ILE A 241 -1.11 0.27 -20.40
N GLU A 242 -1.17 1.48 -19.89
CA GLU A 242 -2.32 2.38 -19.99
C GLU A 242 -2.11 3.48 -21.04
N MET A 243 -0.89 4.04 -21.09
CA MET A 243 -0.56 5.09 -22.03
C MET A 243 -0.03 4.50 -23.33
N PRO A 244 -0.23 5.19 -24.48
CA PRO A 244 0.44 4.85 -25.73
C PRO A 244 1.97 4.79 -25.58
N ASP A 245 2.64 3.95 -26.36
CA ASP A 245 4.09 3.75 -26.26
C ASP A 245 4.90 5.03 -26.54
N ASP A 246 4.36 5.93 -27.34
CA ASP A 246 4.95 7.23 -27.69
C ASP A 246 4.57 8.36 -26.74
N TRP A 247 3.82 8.07 -25.68
CA TRP A 247 3.42 9.09 -24.70
C TRP A 247 4.63 9.66 -23.96
N VAL A 248 4.71 10.99 -23.90
CA VAL A 248 5.81 11.70 -23.24
C VAL A 248 5.48 11.97 -21.77
N GLY A 249 6.36 11.51 -20.87
CA GLY A 249 6.23 11.71 -19.43
C GLY A 249 5.34 10.69 -18.73
N HIS A 250 4.97 11.01 -17.47
CA HIS A 250 4.25 10.15 -16.55
C HIS A 250 3.08 10.90 -15.94
N PRO A 251 1.83 10.62 -16.38
CA PRO A 251 0.69 11.53 -16.19
C PRO A 251 0.17 11.62 -14.77
N GLN A 252 0.53 10.72 -13.86
CA GLN A 252 0.08 10.79 -12.45
C GLN A 252 1.08 11.47 -11.51
N ARG A 253 2.23 11.87 -12.02
CA ARG A 253 3.16 12.71 -11.26
C ARG A 253 2.52 14.08 -10.97
N LYS A 254 2.76 14.62 -9.77
CA LYS A 254 2.16 15.90 -9.35
C LYS A 254 2.67 17.10 -10.13
N ASP A 255 3.86 17.00 -10.72
CA ASP A 255 4.48 18.00 -11.58
C ASP A 255 4.06 17.87 -13.05
N TYR A 256 3.35 16.78 -13.43
CA TYR A 256 2.82 16.63 -14.78
C TYR A 256 1.66 17.60 -15.02
N PRO A 257 1.65 18.34 -16.16
CA PRO A 257 0.60 19.32 -16.44
C PRO A 257 -0.79 18.69 -16.51
N LEU A 258 -1.76 19.27 -15.82
CA LEU A 258 -3.18 18.89 -15.91
C LEU A 258 -3.78 19.44 -17.21
N GLY A 259 -3.18 19.11 -18.35
CA GLY A 259 -3.66 19.47 -19.67
C GLY A 259 -4.29 18.27 -20.35
N GLY A 260 -5.31 18.52 -21.17
CA GLY A 260 -5.81 17.47 -22.07
C GLY A 260 -4.88 17.29 -23.26
N ILE A 261 -5.04 16.20 -23.99
CA ILE A 261 -4.41 16.00 -25.29
C ILE A 261 -4.93 17.04 -26.27
N PRO A 262 -4.12 17.60 -27.17
CA PRO A 262 -4.61 18.36 -28.30
C PRO A 262 -5.56 17.51 -29.13
N VAL A 263 -6.76 18.02 -29.39
CA VAL A 263 -7.75 17.30 -30.19
C VAL A 263 -7.92 18.02 -31.50
N GLU A 264 -7.69 17.31 -32.60
CA GLU A 264 -8.01 17.80 -33.94
C GLU A 264 -9.50 17.58 -34.23
N TYR A 265 -10.20 18.65 -34.53
CA TYR A 265 -11.61 18.59 -34.88
C TYR A 265 -11.84 19.41 -36.16
N HIS A 266 -12.29 18.74 -37.23
CA HIS A 266 -12.51 19.33 -38.55
C HIS A 266 -11.31 20.14 -39.09
N GLY A 267 -10.08 19.63 -38.85
CA GLY A 267 -8.86 20.29 -39.29
C GLY A 267 -8.40 21.46 -38.40
N ALA A 268 -9.04 21.68 -37.28
CA ALA A 268 -8.61 22.66 -36.28
C ALA A 268 -8.07 21.91 -35.03
N GLU A 269 -6.85 22.22 -34.67
CA GLU A 269 -6.26 21.74 -33.43
C GLU A 269 -6.84 22.49 -32.25
N ILE A 270 -7.43 21.78 -31.28
CA ILE A 270 -7.90 22.37 -30.03
C ILE A 270 -6.85 22.12 -28.96
N PRO A 271 -6.12 23.16 -28.52
CA PRO A 271 -5.09 23.00 -27.52
C PRO A 271 -5.66 22.53 -26.18
N PRO A 272 -4.85 21.89 -25.33
CA PRO A 272 -5.24 21.46 -23.99
C PRO A 272 -5.87 22.58 -23.15
N PRO A 273 -6.70 22.27 -22.16
CA PRO A 273 -7.41 23.27 -21.34
C PRO A 273 -6.49 24.26 -20.63
N ASP A 274 -5.30 23.84 -20.22
CA ASP A 274 -4.26 24.66 -19.60
C ASP A 274 -3.70 25.74 -20.53
N GLN A 275 -3.66 25.47 -21.83
CA GLN A 275 -3.21 26.43 -22.84
C GLN A 275 -4.34 27.34 -23.34
N ARG A 276 -5.59 26.95 -23.18
CA ARG A 276 -6.78 27.71 -23.61
C ARG A 276 -7.25 28.75 -22.60
N ARG A 277 -6.88 28.60 -21.33
CA ARG A 277 -7.30 29.48 -20.24
C ARG A 277 -6.12 30.28 -19.72
N SER A 278 -6.11 31.58 -19.94
CA SER A 278 -5.25 32.48 -19.18
C SER A 278 -5.98 32.77 -17.85
N TYR A 279 -5.50 32.21 -16.77
CA TYR A 279 -5.90 32.60 -15.43
C TYR A 279 -5.08 33.86 -15.07
N ASN A 280 -5.72 35.01 -15.24
CA ASN A 280 -5.15 36.32 -14.80
C ASN A 280 -5.43 36.50 -13.31
#